data_132bbc3149e0992f5eb361cefaca5b01
#
_entry.id   132bbc3149e0992f5eb361cefaca5b01
#
_cell.length_a   1.000
_cell.length_b   1.000
_cell.length_c   1.000
_cell.angle_alpha   90.00
_cell.angle_beta   90.00
_cell.angle_gamma   90.00
#
_symmetry.space_group_name_H-M   'P 1'
#
loop_
_entity.id
_entity.type
_entity.pdbx_description
1 polymer ?
#
loop_
_entity_poly.entity_id
_entity_poly.type
_entity_poly.pdbx_seq_one_letter_code
_entity_poly.pdbx_strand_id
1 'polypeptide(L)'
;MIFFNDIKPTGWLKNKMEWYMNGHIGELDKLVPHLITEHKIYGRDRLTPRTVSAEDGVIKKQNNPDDNMMQYYWWDSETQSNWKDGYCRSAYLLDNKEWQEKASDLCLELIDTQDDDGYIGIYDSSLKFNCKAENGEFWAQATALRFVLGCYESTRNESLLTSLTQAAQCIMAGYPKETSHPFIVEQGFAGHSHGLTITDVFYRLYEITNNIEYLSYCLWLYEDYSAGCVSEQDLQYKNVIDPGYLLKGHGVHTYEHIRALAIAASQRPQYQTALDIFLSQLKYYLTPSGAPIGDEWITGRTANATYTGYEYCSVHELFSTYVMLIKLTTNIGLADDAEWLFYNASFGMQHPILHAIMYCKTDNCYEANERKHPDSNQFNTRYKYSPTHEEAAVCCVPNTARTIPAFVENMFQENNNGFTALFYGPCEFYGTFNNVAIKITQLTEYPHDLSVKCLIEPESSVRFAL
;
A
#
# COMPACT_ATOMS: atom_id res chain seq x y z
N MET A 1 13.14 7.91 -15.49
CA MET A 1 12.13 7.30 -14.60
C MET A 1 12.21 5.79 -14.81
N ILE A 2 12.60 5.05 -13.79
CA ILE A 2 12.62 3.58 -13.82
C ILE A 2 11.18 3.10 -13.78
N PHE A 3 10.86 2.19 -14.67
CA PHE A 3 9.59 1.49 -14.69
C PHE A 3 9.79 0.05 -14.26
N PHE A 4 8.77 -0.52 -13.73
CA PHE A 4 8.78 -1.83 -13.19
C PHE A 4 9.13 -2.99 -14.18
N ASN A 5 8.92 -2.78 -15.49
CA ASN A 5 9.41 -3.70 -16.50
C ASN A 5 10.93 -3.62 -16.74
N ASP A 6 11.59 -2.59 -16.20
CA ASP A 6 13.03 -2.42 -16.32
C ASP A 6 13.82 -3.30 -15.34
N ILE A 7 13.11 -4.02 -14.46
CA ILE A 7 13.71 -4.91 -13.48
C ILE A 7 13.07 -6.30 -13.52
N LYS A 8 13.86 -7.35 -13.39
CA LYS A 8 13.40 -8.74 -13.34
C LYS A 8 14.03 -9.47 -12.17
N PRO A 9 13.24 -10.05 -11.27
CA PRO A 9 13.78 -10.90 -10.22
C PRO A 9 14.38 -12.17 -10.83
N THR A 10 15.45 -12.67 -10.20
CA THR A 10 16.09 -13.93 -10.57
C THR A 10 16.31 -14.80 -9.31
N GLY A 11 16.95 -15.95 -9.45
CA GLY A 11 17.34 -16.79 -8.32
C GLY A 11 16.22 -17.04 -7.31
N TRP A 12 16.56 -16.98 -6.03
CA TRP A 12 15.62 -17.27 -4.95
C TRP A 12 14.45 -16.27 -4.88
N LEU A 13 14.66 -15.02 -5.27
CA LEU A 13 13.62 -13.98 -5.22
C LEU A 13 12.52 -14.27 -6.24
N LYS A 14 12.91 -14.65 -7.48
CA LYS A 14 11.97 -15.12 -8.49
C LYS A 14 11.21 -16.37 -8.01
N ASN A 15 11.94 -17.37 -7.50
CA ASN A 15 11.33 -18.61 -7.01
C ASN A 15 10.31 -18.32 -5.88
N LYS A 16 10.60 -17.36 -4.99
CA LYS A 16 9.69 -16.96 -3.92
C LYS A 16 8.42 -16.32 -4.47
N MET A 17 8.53 -15.43 -5.46
CA MET A 17 7.37 -14.83 -6.12
C MET A 17 6.53 -15.88 -6.86
N GLU A 18 7.17 -16.78 -7.61
CA GLU A 18 6.49 -17.90 -8.29
C GLU A 18 5.77 -18.82 -7.29
N TRP A 19 6.40 -19.09 -6.15
CA TRP A 19 5.78 -19.87 -5.09
C TRP A 19 4.51 -19.22 -4.56
N TYR A 20 4.52 -17.89 -4.35
CA TYR A 20 3.30 -17.15 -3.95
C TYR A 20 2.23 -17.17 -5.02
N MET A 21 2.60 -16.93 -6.28
CA MET A 21 1.66 -16.92 -7.39
C MET A 21 1.06 -18.30 -7.69
N ASN A 22 1.76 -19.38 -7.36
CA ASN A 22 1.24 -20.76 -7.41
C ASN A 22 0.50 -21.18 -6.12
N GLY A 23 0.34 -20.26 -5.16
CA GLY A 23 -0.30 -20.49 -3.88
C GLY A 23 -1.40 -19.48 -3.58
N HIS A 24 -1.50 -19.11 -2.29
CA HIS A 24 -2.60 -18.27 -1.78
C HIS A 24 -2.72 -16.90 -2.46
N ILE A 25 -1.64 -16.33 -2.98
CA ILE A 25 -1.72 -15.05 -3.71
C ILE A 25 -2.32 -15.24 -5.10
N GLY A 26 -1.84 -16.21 -5.88
CA GLY A 26 -2.37 -16.46 -7.23
C GLY A 26 -3.78 -17.04 -7.26
N GLU A 27 -4.19 -17.69 -6.17
CA GLU A 27 -5.46 -18.41 -6.06
C GLU A 27 -6.46 -17.75 -5.08
N LEU A 28 -6.21 -16.51 -4.62
CA LEU A 28 -7.07 -15.87 -3.61
C LEU A 28 -8.52 -15.70 -4.09
N ASP A 29 -8.71 -15.46 -5.38
CA ASP A 29 -10.03 -15.38 -6.01
C ASP A 29 -10.81 -16.70 -5.97
N LYS A 30 -10.11 -17.84 -5.86
CA LYS A 30 -10.74 -19.16 -5.68
C LYS A 30 -10.90 -19.53 -4.20
N LEU A 31 -10.04 -19.00 -3.33
CA LEU A 31 -10.09 -19.25 -1.88
C LEU A 31 -11.20 -18.45 -1.20
N VAL A 32 -11.41 -17.21 -1.63
CA VAL A 32 -12.45 -16.30 -1.09
C VAL A 32 -13.26 -15.63 -2.21
N PRO A 33 -13.96 -16.43 -3.06
CA PRO A 33 -14.63 -15.93 -4.25
C PRO A 33 -15.70 -14.88 -3.94
N HIS A 34 -16.39 -15.02 -2.78
CA HIS A 34 -17.41 -14.08 -2.35
C HIS A 34 -16.89 -12.65 -2.11
N LEU A 35 -15.60 -12.50 -1.79
CA LEU A 35 -14.96 -11.19 -1.62
C LEU A 35 -14.32 -10.67 -2.91
N ILE A 36 -13.77 -11.53 -3.74
CA ILE A 36 -12.95 -11.14 -4.88
C ILE A 36 -13.71 -11.09 -6.19
N THR A 37 -14.55 -12.12 -6.47
CA THR A 37 -15.16 -12.30 -7.80
C THR A 37 -16.67 -12.19 -7.81
N GLU A 38 -17.35 -12.59 -6.75
CA GLU A 38 -18.81 -12.62 -6.69
C GLU A 38 -19.42 -11.27 -6.34
N HIS A 39 -18.81 -10.52 -5.40
CA HIS A 39 -19.24 -9.19 -5.03
C HIS A 39 -18.62 -8.14 -5.95
N LYS A 40 -19.42 -7.56 -6.86
CA LYS A 40 -18.99 -6.57 -7.86
C LYS A 40 -19.18 -5.15 -7.33
N ILE A 41 -18.46 -4.80 -6.24
CA ILE A 41 -18.65 -3.55 -5.49
C ILE A 41 -18.43 -2.29 -6.34
N TYR A 42 -17.56 -2.32 -7.35
CA TYR A 42 -17.35 -1.21 -8.28
C TYR A 42 -18.38 -1.15 -9.42
N GLY A 43 -19.21 -2.18 -9.60
CA GLY A 43 -20.17 -2.32 -10.68
C GLY A 43 -21.61 -2.47 -10.18
N ARG A 44 -22.20 -3.65 -10.44
CA ARG A 44 -23.63 -3.91 -10.15
C ARG A 44 -23.98 -3.87 -8.66
N ASP A 45 -23.02 -4.11 -7.77
CA ASP A 45 -23.25 -4.19 -6.33
C ASP A 45 -22.79 -2.91 -5.61
N ARG A 46 -22.72 -1.76 -6.32
CA ARG A 46 -22.44 -0.46 -5.72
C ARG A 46 -23.37 -0.15 -4.58
N LEU A 47 -22.84 0.52 -3.57
CA LEU A 47 -23.57 0.89 -2.37
C LEU A 47 -24.65 1.96 -2.68
N THR A 48 -25.82 1.74 -2.15
CA THR A 48 -27.01 2.60 -2.31
C THR A 48 -27.38 3.20 -0.95
N PRO A 49 -28.27 4.22 -0.87
CA PRO A 49 -28.77 4.74 0.41
C PRO A 49 -29.32 3.67 1.35
N ARG A 50 -29.85 2.59 0.79
CA ARG A 50 -30.36 1.45 1.57
C ARG A 50 -29.24 0.62 2.20
N THR A 51 -28.11 0.45 1.48
CA THR A 51 -27.00 -0.41 1.93
C THR A 51 -25.99 0.30 2.82
N VAL A 52 -26.00 1.64 2.87
CA VAL A 52 -25.13 2.45 3.74
C VAL A 52 -25.80 2.96 4.99
N SER A 53 -27.10 2.69 5.21
CA SER A 53 -27.73 3.05 6.47
C SER A 53 -27.01 2.34 7.64
N ALA A 54 -26.90 3.02 8.78
CA ALA A 54 -26.12 2.53 9.94
C ALA A 54 -26.56 1.13 10.42
N GLU A 55 -27.79 0.73 10.10
CA GLU A 55 -28.32 -0.59 10.43
C GLU A 55 -28.00 -1.64 9.35
N ASP A 56 -27.89 -1.24 8.10
CA ASP A 56 -27.72 -2.13 6.93
C ASP A 56 -26.32 -2.13 6.33
N GLY A 57 -25.51 -1.10 6.61
CA GLY A 57 -24.14 -0.94 6.06
C GLY A 57 -23.09 -1.86 6.70
N VAL A 58 -23.49 -2.67 7.65
CA VAL A 58 -22.62 -3.53 8.44
C VAL A 58 -22.92 -5.00 8.13
N ILE A 59 -21.97 -5.68 7.50
CA ILE A 59 -22.01 -7.14 7.43
C ILE A 59 -21.52 -7.70 8.77
N LYS A 60 -22.40 -8.36 9.50
CA LYS A 60 -21.94 -9.24 10.58
C LYS A 60 -21.37 -10.50 9.94
N LYS A 61 -20.06 -10.67 9.93
CA LYS A 61 -19.45 -11.97 9.62
C LYS A 61 -19.81 -12.93 10.74
N GLN A 62 -20.72 -13.88 10.46
CA GLN A 62 -21.20 -14.86 11.41
C GLN A 62 -20.28 -16.06 11.64
N ASN A 63 -19.09 -16.09 11.06
CA ASN A 63 -18.26 -17.29 11.03
C ASN A 63 -17.45 -17.56 12.32
N ASN A 64 -17.43 -16.62 13.26
CA ASN A 64 -16.86 -16.83 14.59
C ASN A 64 -17.78 -16.22 15.66
N PRO A 65 -18.34 -17.02 16.60
CA PRO A 65 -19.21 -16.52 17.66
C PRO A 65 -18.54 -15.49 18.59
N ASP A 66 -17.21 -15.52 18.65
CA ASP A 66 -16.39 -14.60 19.48
C ASP A 66 -16.00 -13.34 18.69
N ASP A 67 -16.30 -13.26 17.39
CA ASP A 67 -15.93 -12.17 16.52
C ASP A 67 -17.14 -11.21 16.34
N ASN A 68 -17.22 -10.22 17.23
CA ASN A 68 -18.20 -9.13 17.13
C ASN A 68 -17.76 -8.05 16.11
N MET A 69 -16.82 -8.34 15.21
CA MET A 69 -16.39 -7.38 14.21
C MET A 69 -17.50 -7.08 13.23
N MET A 70 -17.87 -5.81 13.21
CA MET A 70 -18.67 -5.23 12.16
C MET A 70 -17.75 -4.98 10.96
N GLN A 71 -18.08 -5.54 9.81
CA GLN A 71 -17.38 -5.27 8.57
C GLN A 71 -18.28 -4.39 7.70
N TYR A 72 -17.76 -3.26 7.27
CA TYR A 72 -18.43 -2.38 6.32
C TYR A 72 -18.29 -2.96 4.91
N TYR A 73 -19.32 -2.83 4.09
CA TYR A 73 -19.31 -3.29 2.70
C TYR A 73 -18.20 -2.66 1.87
N TRP A 74 -17.79 -1.43 2.17
CA TRP A 74 -16.74 -0.74 1.45
C TRP A 74 -15.36 -1.41 1.63
N TRP A 75 -15.13 -2.22 2.68
CA TRP A 75 -13.87 -2.96 2.86
C TRP A 75 -13.63 -4.03 1.78
N ASP A 76 -14.68 -4.52 1.12
CA ASP A 76 -14.51 -5.46 0.02
C ASP A 76 -13.75 -4.82 -1.17
N SER A 77 -13.86 -3.49 -1.33
CA SER A 77 -13.10 -2.74 -2.33
C SER A 77 -11.58 -2.78 -2.05
N GLU A 78 -11.19 -2.69 -0.77
CA GLU A 78 -9.80 -2.84 -0.35
C GLU A 78 -9.25 -4.22 -0.66
N THR A 79 -9.97 -5.27 -0.21
CA THR A 79 -9.57 -6.67 -0.41
C THR A 79 -9.32 -6.95 -1.89
N GLN A 80 -10.29 -6.59 -2.74
CA GLN A 80 -10.21 -6.81 -4.18
C GLN A 80 -9.06 -6.05 -4.83
N SER A 81 -8.96 -4.76 -4.57
CA SER A 81 -8.06 -3.88 -5.28
C SER A 81 -6.60 -4.07 -4.86
N ASN A 82 -6.33 -4.28 -3.57
CA ASN A 82 -4.99 -4.58 -3.08
C ASN A 82 -4.47 -5.91 -3.63
N TRP A 83 -5.34 -6.94 -3.69
CA TRP A 83 -4.96 -8.20 -4.29
C TRP A 83 -4.69 -8.06 -5.79
N LYS A 84 -5.58 -7.39 -6.55
CA LYS A 84 -5.42 -7.17 -7.99
C LYS A 84 -4.14 -6.41 -8.33
N ASP A 85 -3.79 -5.38 -7.53
CA ASP A 85 -2.54 -4.62 -7.70
C ASP A 85 -1.32 -5.52 -7.53
N GLY A 86 -1.23 -6.27 -6.43
CA GLY A 86 -0.11 -7.17 -6.18
C GLY A 86 -0.03 -8.33 -7.18
N TYR A 87 -1.17 -8.89 -7.58
CA TYR A 87 -1.25 -9.92 -8.60
C TYR A 87 -0.72 -9.42 -9.95
N CYS A 88 -1.18 -8.25 -10.41
CA CYS A 88 -0.77 -7.62 -11.65
C CYS A 88 0.75 -7.40 -11.66
N ARG A 89 1.30 -6.76 -10.64
CA ARG A 89 2.73 -6.48 -10.53
C ARG A 89 3.56 -7.76 -10.56
N SER A 90 3.15 -8.78 -9.83
CA SER A 90 3.81 -10.08 -9.82
C SER A 90 3.78 -10.77 -11.20
N ALA A 91 2.65 -10.72 -11.89
CA ALA A 91 2.47 -11.32 -13.21
C ALA A 91 3.45 -10.74 -14.25
N TYR A 92 3.65 -9.41 -14.22
CA TYR A 92 4.54 -8.71 -15.16
C TYR A 92 6.01 -8.84 -14.75
N LEU A 93 6.37 -8.75 -13.47
CA LEU A 93 7.74 -8.97 -13.00
C LEU A 93 8.25 -10.38 -13.31
N LEU A 94 7.37 -11.37 -13.23
CA LEU A 94 7.69 -12.77 -13.54
C LEU A 94 7.60 -13.10 -15.04
N ASP A 95 7.12 -12.16 -15.86
CA ASP A 95 6.91 -12.34 -17.30
C ASP A 95 6.07 -13.60 -17.66
N ASN A 96 5.06 -13.91 -16.85
CA ASN A 96 4.18 -15.05 -17.05
C ASN A 96 2.93 -14.64 -17.82
N LYS A 97 2.77 -15.16 -19.03
CA LYS A 97 1.71 -14.75 -19.96
C LYS A 97 0.30 -15.06 -19.46
N GLU A 98 0.08 -16.23 -18.86
CA GLU A 98 -1.22 -16.62 -18.32
C GLU A 98 -1.66 -15.66 -17.20
N TRP A 99 -0.72 -15.33 -16.29
CA TRP A 99 -1.00 -14.39 -15.21
C TRP A 99 -1.18 -12.95 -15.72
N GLN A 100 -0.43 -12.56 -16.76
CA GLN A 100 -0.59 -11.24 -17.40
C GLN A 100 -1.97 -11.12 -18.09
N GLU A 101 -2.44 -12.16 -18.78
CA GLU A 101 -3.78 -12.21 -19.37
C GLU A 101 -4.86 -12.04 -18.29
N LYS A 102 -4.80 -12.83 -17.21
CA LYS A 102 -5.73 -12.69 -16.08
C LYS A 102 -5.67 -11.29 -15.46
N ALA A 103 -4.48 -10.71 -15.26
CA ALA A 103 -4.32 -9.36 -14.73
C ALA A 103 -4.95 -8.30 -15.66
N SER A 104 -4.78 -8.47 -16.97
CA SER A 104 -5.41 -7.60 -17.98
C SER A 104 -6.94 -7.69 -17.93
N ASP A 105 -7.50 -8.89 -17.86
CA ASP A 105 -8.94 -9.10 -17.76
C ASP A 105 -9.53 -8.45 -16.51
N LEU A 106 -8.86 -8.62 -15.35
CA LEU A 106 -9.25 -7.97 -14.10
C LEU A 106 -9.20 -6.44 -14.18
N CYS A 107 -8.22 -5.88 -14.92
CA CYS A 107 -8.11 -4.44 -15.14
C CYS A 107 -9.23 -3.94 -16.05
N LEU A 108 -9.49 -4.61 -17.15
CA LEU A 108 -10.57 -4.27 -18.07
C LEU A 108 -11.93 -4.35 -17.39
N GLU A 109 -12.17 -5.40 -16.59
CA GLU A 109 -13.40 -5.52 -15.80
C GLU A 109 -13.62 -4.31 -14.88
N LEU A 110 -12.56 -3.78 -14.26
CA LEU A 110 -12.67 -2.59 -13.43
C LEU A 110 -12.92 -1.33 -14.28
N ILE A 111 -12.19 -1.16 -15.38
CA ILE A 111 -12.35 0.00 -16.28
C ILE A 111 -13.75 0.02 -16.91
N ASP A 112 -14.32 -1.13 -17.25
CA ASP A 112 -15.68 -1.23 -17.78
C ASP A 112 -16.76 -0.75 -16.79
N THR A 113 -16.42 -0.58 -15.51
CA THR A 113 -17.32 0.02 -14.50
C THR A 113 -17.23 1.54 -14.43
N GLN A 114 -16.32 2.17 -15.18
CA GLN A 114 -16.15 3.63 -15.17
C GLN A 114 -17.38 4.31 -15.76
N ASP A 115 -17.96 5.25 -14.99
CA ASP A 115 -19.11 6.03 -15.46
C ASP A 115 -18.69 7.08 -16.51
N ASP A 116 -19.66 7.61 -17.26
CA ASP A 116 -19.44 8.63 -18.31
C ASP A 116 -18.74 9.90 -17.78
N ASP A 117 -18.94 10.23 -16.47
CA ASP A 117 -18.28 11.36 -15.80
C ASP A 117 -16.86 11.02 -15.30
N GLY A 118 -16.39 9.81 -15.55
CA GLY A 118 -15.07 9.31 -15.13
C GLY A 118 -15.05 8.62 -13.78
N TYR A 119 -16.16 8.50 -13.07
CA TYR A 119 -16.20 7.90 -11.74
C TYR A 119 -15.84 6.41 -11.77
N ILE A 120 -14.82 6.03 -11.00
CA ILE A 120 -14.53 4.64 -10.59
C ILE A 120 -14.67 4.61 -9.07
N GLY A 121 -15.71 3.92 -8.56
CA GLY A 121 -15.97 3.90 -7.12
C GLY A 121 -17.13 2.99 -6.76
N ILE A 122 -17.41 2.96 -5.47
CA ILE A 122 -18.30 1.98 -4.84
C ILE A 122 -19.71 2.49 -4.57
N TYR A 123 -19.99 3.76 -4.83
CA TYR A 123 -21.29 4.37 -4.56
C TYR A 123 -22.10 4.54 -5.84
N ASP A 124 -23.44 4.43 -5.70
CA ASP A 124 -24.34 4.78 -6.79
C ASP A 124 -24.37 6.30 -7.04
N SER A 125 -25.04 6.71 -8.09
CA SER A 125 -25.11 8.12 -8.51
C SER A 125 -25.72 9.07 -7.46
N SER A 126 -26.48 8.55 -6.49
CA SER A 126 -27.11 9.35 -5.44
C SER A 126 -26.20 9.60 -4.25
N LEU A 127 -25.15 8.79 -4.08
CA LEU A 127 -24.25 8.82 -2.93
C LEU A 127 -22.84 9.31 -3.27
N LYS A 128 -22.39 9.17 -4.54
CA LYS A 128 -21.01 9.57 -4.90
C LYS A 128 -20.77 11.03 -4.54
N PHE A 129 -19.63 11.27 -3.87
CA PHE A 129 -19.21 12.57 -3.31
C PHE A 129 -20.17 13.20 -2.28
N ASN A 130 -21.15 12.45 -1.79
CA ASN A 130 -22.17 12.96 -0.87
C ASN A 130 -22.57 11.96 0.22
N CYS A 131 -21.88 10.84 0.36
CA CYS A 131 -22.16 9.88 1.42
C CYS A 131 -21.77 10.48 2.79
N LYS A 132 -22.77 10.59 3.69
CA LYS A 132 -22.60 11.15 5.05
C LYS A 132 -22.47 10.06 6.12
N ALA A 133 -22.69 8.79 5.74
CA ALA A 133 -22.47 7.65 6.61
C ALA A 133 -20.96 7.31 6.69
N GLU A 134 -20.63 6.11 7.16
CA GLU A 134 -19.27 5.61 7.06
C GLU A 134 -18.79 5.63 5.60
N ASN A 135 -17.88 6.55 5.26
CA ASN A 135 -17.54 6.88 3.87
C ASN A 135 -16.19 6.31 3.48
N GLY A 136 -16.19 5.24 2.71
CA GLY A 136 -15.00 4.61 2.14
C GLY A 136 -14.65 5.06 0.71
N GLU A 137 -15.23 6.15 0.19
CA GLU A 137 -15.11 6.54 -1.21
C GLU A 137 -13.67 6.78 -1.66
N PHE A 138 -12.97 7.68 -1.00
CA PHE A 138 -11.56 7.94 -1.32
C PHE A 138 -10.68 6.70 -1.14
N TRP A 139 -10.95 5.90 -0.11
CA TRP A 139 -10.23 4.66 0.12
C TRP A 139 -10.42 3.66 -1.03
N ALA A 140 -11.66 3.44 -1.42
CA ALA A 140 -12.00 2.57 -2.55
C ALA A 140 -11.39 3.08 -3.87
N GLN A 141 -11.46 4.38 -4.11
CA GLN A 141 -10.85 5.01 -5.29
C GLN A 141 -9.32 4.91 -5.26
N ALA A 142 -8.68 5.15 -4.11
CA ALA A 142 -7.23 5.04 -3.96
C ALA A 142 -6.74 3.63 -4.30
N THR A 143 -7.37 2.61 -3.75
CA THR A 143 -6.97 1.21 -3.99
C THR A 143 -7.24 0.76 -5.43
N ALA A 144 -8.40 1.12 -6.00
CA ALA A 144 -8.75 0.81 -7.38
C ALA A 144 -7.81 1.50 -8.38
N LEU A 145 -7.59 2.81 -8.24
CA LEU A 145 -6.75 3.57 -9.16
C LEU A 145 -5.28 3.18 -9.04
N ARG A 146 -4.80 2.77 -7.86
CA ARG A 146 -3.47 2.20 -7.69
C ARG A 146 -3.29 0.91 -8.51
N PHE A 147 -4.29 0.03 -8.51
CA PHE A 147 -4.27 -1.16 -9.37
C PHE A 147 -4.22 -0.79 -10.87
N VAL A 148 -5.05 0.16 -11.32
CA VAL A 148 -5.02 0.63 -12.73
C VAL A 148 -3.67 1.28 -13.07
N LEU A 149 -3.07 2.04 -12.13
CA LEU A 149 -1.71 2.56 -12.27
C LEU A 149 -0.69 1.43 -12.45
N GLY A 150 -0.76 0.36 -11.66
CA GLY A 150 0.08 -0.82 -11.82
C GLY A 150 -0.04 -1.45 -13.20
N CYS A 151 -1.25 -1.55 -13.73
CA CYS A 151 -1.49 -2.03 -15.10
C CYS A 151 -0.93 -1.07 -16.17
N TYR A 152 -1.10 0.24 -16.00
CA TYR A 152 -0.52 1.23 -16.90
C TYR A 152 1.00 1.18 -16.90
N GLU A 153 1.61 1.16 -15.74
CA GLU A 153 3.07 1.11 -15.57
C GLU A 153 3.68 -0.14 -16.19
N SER A 154 2.94 -1.26 -16.17
CA SER A 154 3.35 -2.53 -16.76
C SER A 154 3.21 -2.58 -18.27
N THR A 155 2.15 -1.98 -18.82
CA THR A 155 1.75 -2.16 -20.23
C THR A 155 1.99 -0.95 -21.10
N ARG A 156 2.08 0.25 -20.51
CA ARG A 156 2.10 1.54 -21.25
C ARG A 156 0.88 1.77 -22.12
N ASN A 157 -0.23 1.16 -21.76
CA ASN A 157 -1.47 1.35 -22.49
C ASN A 157 -2.07 2.73 -22.17
N GLU A 158 -2.00 3.66 -23.11
CA GLU A 158 -2.47 5.05 -22.97
C GLU A 158 -3.98 5.15 -22.68
N SER A 159 -4.78 4.13 -23.00
CA SER A 159 -6.19 4.13 -22.64
C SER A 159 -6.38 4.04 -21.13
N LEU A 160 -5.51 3.33 -20.41
CA LEU A 160 -5.53 3.27 -18.95
C LEU A 160 -5.15 4.61 -18.32
N LEU A 161 -4.17 5.33 -18.89
CA LEU A 161 -3.82 6.66 -18.42
C LEU A 161 -4.97 7.65 -18.66
N THR A 162 -5.69 7.50 -19.78
CA THR A 162 -6.90 8.29 -20.06
C THR A 162 -7.97 8.03 -18.99
N SER A 163 -8.28 6.77 -18.68
CA SER A 163 -9.23 6.42 -17.62
C SER A 163 -8.80 6.96 -16.25
N LEU A 164 -7.51 6.82 -15.89
CA LEU A 164 -6.95 7.35 -14.64
C LEU A 164 -7.10 8.87 -14.54
N THR A 165 -6.81 9.60 -15.62
CA THR A 165 -6.92 11.07 -15.63
C THR A 165 -8.37 11.53 -15.58
N GLN A 166 -9.29 10.81 -16.23
CA GLN A 166 -10.74 11.07 -16.12
C GLN A 166 -11.24 10.81 -14.69
N ALA A 167 -10.80 9.73 -14.05
CA ALA A 167 -11.16 9.45 -12.65
C ALA A 167 -10.62 10.53 -11.70
N ALA A 168 -9.37 10.97 -11.88
CA ALA A 168 -8.80 12.05 -11.09
C ALA A 168 -9.56 13.37 -11.29
N GLN A 169 -9.95 13.71 -12.51
CA GLN A 169 -10.77 14.90 -12.80
C GLN A 169 -12.16 14.80 -12.16
N CYS A 170 -12.78 13.61 -12.21
CA CYS A 170 -14.07 13.36 -11.56
C CYS A 170 -13.96 13.57 -10.04
N ILE A 171 -12.91 13.05 -9.38
CA ILE A 171 -12.66 13.25 -7.96
C ILE A 171 -12.48 14.74 -7.63
N MET A 172 -11.67 15.47 -8.40
CA MET A 172 -11.43 16.90 -8.21
C MET A 172 -12.69 17.73 -8.44
N ALA A 173 -13.58 17.31 -9.33
CA ALA A 173 -14.86 17.96 -9.56
C ALA A 173 -15.88 17.65 -8.45
N GLY A 174 -15.86 16.43 -7.91
CA GLY A 174 -16.70 16.01 -6.79
C GLY A 174 -16.31 16.66 -5.45
N TYR A 175 -15.01 16.86 -5.26
CA TYR A 175 -14.46 17.56 -4.08
C TYR A 175 -13.58 18.76 -4.50
N PRO A 176 -14.20 19.87 -4.98
CA PRO A 176 -13.44 21.05 -5.39
C PRO A 176 -12.81 21.76 -4.18
N LYS A 177 -11.55 22.19 -4.33
CA LYS A 177 -10.71 22.78 -3.26
C LYS A 177 -11.36 24.00 -2.56
N GLU A 178 -12.13 24.79 -3.28
CA GLU A 178 -12.68 26.05 -2.79
C GLU A 178 -13.94 25.87 -1.93
N THR A 179 -14.64 24.76 -2.06
CA THR A 179 -16.01 24.60 -1.51
C THR A 179 -16.25 23.31 -0.79
N SER A 180 -15.33 22.35 -0.84
CA SER A 180 -15.48 21.06 -0.16
C SER A 180 -14.44 20.84 0.92
N HIS A 181 -14.81 20.06 1.92
CA HIS A 181 -13.97 19.67 3.05
C HIS A 181 -14.20 18.20 3.39
N PRO A 182 -13.62 17.27 2.59
CA PRO A 182 -13.93 15.84 2.72
C PRO A 182 -13.51 15.23 4.06
N PHE A 183 -12.55 15.83 4.77
CA PHE A 183 -12.09 15.37 6.08
C PHE A 183 -12.64 16.20 7.25
N ILE A 184 -13.40 17.27 6.99
CA ILE A 184 -14.07 18.07 8.03
C ILE A 184 -15.52 17.60 8.13
N VAL A 185 -15.75 16.54 8.92
CA VAL A 185 -17.05 15.89 9.08
C VAL A 185 -17.43 15.84 10.56
N GLU A 186 -18.73 15.74 10.87
CA GLU A 186 -19.21 15.73 12.26
C GLU A 186 -18.72 14.48 13.03
N GLN A 187 -18.68 13.33 12.37
CA GLN A 187 -18.22 12.07 12.92
C GLN A 187 -17.44 11.33 11.83
N GLY A 188 -16.13 11.63 11.74
CA GLY A 188 -15.25 10.92 10.81
C GLY A 188 -14.73 9.63 11.44
N PHE A 189 -15.14 8.50 10.89
CA PHE A 189 -14.66 7.18 11.30
C PHE A 189 -13.97 6.49 10.12
N ALA A 190 -13.14 5.53 10.40
CA ALA A 190 -12.35 4.67 9.52
C ALA A 190 -12.27 5.11 8.04
N GLY A 191 -13.31 4.90 7.22
CA GLY A 191 -13.29 5.18 5.80
C GLY A 191 -12.89 6.61 5.41
N HIS A 192 -13.23 7.62 6.22
CA HIS A 192 -12.77 8.99 5.99
C HIS A 192 -11.26 9.11 6.20
N SER A 193 -10.74 8.52 7.28
CA SER A 193 -9.30 8.58 7.60
C SER A 193 -8.47 7.84 6.56
N HIS A 194 -8.88 6.63 6.18
CA HIS A 194 -8.24 5.80 5.15
C HIS A 194 -8.14 6.54 3.81
N GLY A 195 -9.11 7.39 3.51
CA GLY A 195 -9.19 8.11 2.25
C GLY A 195 -8.02 9.04 1.95
N LEU A 196 -7.20 9.42 2.94
CA LEU A 196 -6.03 10.27 2.70
C LEU A 196 -5.01 9.63 1.75
N THR A 197 -4.98 8.30 1.65
CA THR A 197 -4.10 7.57 0.71
C THR A 197 -4.39 7.86 -0.76
N ILE A 198 -5.49 8.50 -1.09
CA ILE A 198 -5.74 8.98 -2.46
C ILE A 198 -4.62 9.95 -2.94
N THR A 199 -3.91 10.59 -2.01
CA THR A 199 -2.74 11.42 -2.33
C THR A 199 -1.63 10.65 -3.05
N ASP A 200 -1.48 9.35 -2.80
CA ASP A 200 -0.49 8.51 -3.47
C ASP A 200 -0.80 8.42 -4.98
N VAL A 201 -2.08 8.28 -5.34
CA VAL A 201 -2.54 8.23 -6.73
C VAL A 201 -2.31 9.56 -7.43
N PHE A 202 -2.71 10.67 -6.79
CA PHE A 202 -2.53 12.01 -7.36
C PHE A 202 -1.04 12.36 -7.51
N TYR A 203 -0.22 12.02 -6.53
CA TYR A 203 1.22 12.23 -6.62
C TYR A 203 1.84 11.42 -7.78
N ARG A 204 1.44 10.15 -7.93
CA ARG A 204 1.93 9.33 -9.05
C ARG A 204 1.46 9.85 -10.41
N LEU A 205 0.22 10.33 -10.52
CA LEU A 205 -0.26 11.00 -11.74
C LEU A 205 0.51 12.28 -12.03
N TYR A 206 0.89 13.07 -10.99
CA TYR A 206 1.78 14.20 -11.17
C TYR A 206 3.14 13.77 -11.74
N GLU A 207 3.77 12.73 -11.21
CA GLU A 207 5.04 12.22 -11.72
C GLU A 207 4.96 11.78 -13.20
N ILE A 208 3.84 11.18 -13.61
CA ILE A 208 3.63 10.68 -14.98
C ILE A 208 3.33 11.82 -15.95
N THR A 209 2.45 12.75 -15.56
CA THR A 209 1.88 13.75 -16.46
C THR A 209 2.53 15.14 -16.36
N ASN A 210 3.31 15.40 -15.31
CA ASN A 210 3.81 16.72 -14.91
C ASN A 210 2.69 17.76 -14.69
N ASN A 211 1.44 17.32 -14.45
CA ASN A 211 0.35 18.24 -14.15
C ASN A 211 0.40 18.68 -12.68
N ILE A 212 0.79 19.93 -12.46
CA ILE A 212 0.98 20.52 -11.13
C ILE A 212 -0.31 20.58 -10.30
N GLU A 213 -1.48 20.53 -10.93
CA GLU A 213 -2.76 20.53 -10.21
C GLU A 213 -2.92 19.28 -9.34
N TYR A 214 -2.41 18.13 -9.75
CA TYR A 214 -2.43 16.92 -8.94
C TYR A 214 -1.59 17.08 -7.66
N LEU A 215 -0.41 17.67 -7.79
CA LEU A 215 0.45 17.95 -6.63
C LEU A 215 -0.19 18.97 -5.68
N SER A 216 -0.78 20.03 -6.24
CA SER A 216 -1.54 21.03 -5.48
C SER A 216 -2.75 20.42 -4.76
N TYR A 217 -3.40 19.45 -5.39
CA TYR A 217 -4.54 18.72 -4.80
C TYR A 217 -4.11 17.86 -3.62
N CYS A 218 -2.95 17.18 -3.70
CA CYS A 218 -2.38 16.44 -2.58
C CYS A 218 -2.15 17.35 -1.35
N LEU A 219 -1.58 18.53 -1.58
CA LEU A 219 -1.34 19.50 -0.49
C LEU A 219 -2.65 19.89 0.17
N TRP A 220 -3.65 20.25 -0.62
CA TRP A 220 -4.96 20.64 -0.10
C TRP A 220 -5.63 19.49 0.68
N LEU A 221 -5.58 18.26 0.20
CA LEU A 221 -6.11 17.10 0.93
C LEU A 221 -5.43 16.91 2.28
N TYR A 222 -4.10 17.05 2.35
CA TYR A 222 -3.38 16.98 3.61
C TYR A 222 -3.75 18.12 4.57
N GLU A 223 -3.93 19.35 4.06
CA GLU A 223 -4.33 20.50 4.87
C GLU A 223 -5.77 20.33 5.40
N ASP A 224 -6.70 19.82 4.58
CA ASP A 224 -8.08 19.52 4.99
C ASP A 224 -8.12 18.40 6.04
N TYR A 225 -7.35 17.31 5.83
CA TYR A 225 -7.17 16.24 6.83
C TYR A 225 -6.59 16.77 8.14
N SER A 226 -5.60 17.67 8.07
CA SER A 226 -4.97 18.25 9.27
C SER A 226 -5.92 19.14 10.07
N ALA A 227 -6.92 19.74 9.43
CA ALA A 227 -7.97 20.53 10.07
C ALA A 227 -9.18 19.67 10.49
N GLY A 228 -9.29 18.46 9.97
CA GLY A 228 -10.46 17.61 10.09
C GLY A 228 -10.67 16.98 11.46
N CYS A 229 -11.86 16.40 11.63
CA CYS A 229 -12.23 15.59 12.78
C CYS A 229 -12.44 14.15 12.32
N VAL A 230 -11.36 13.39 12.24
CA VAL A 230 -11.32 11.99 11.80
C VAL A 230 -10.87 11.07 12.93
N SER A 231 -11.06 9.77 12.79
CA SER A 231 -10.71 8.81 13.86
C SER A 231 -9.19 8.65 14.02
N GLU A 232 -8.44 8.62 12.92
CA GLU A 232 -6.98 8.51 12.93
C GLU A 232 -6.34 9.89 12.68
N GLN A 233 -5.80 10.48 13.74
CA GLN A 233 -5.31 11.86 13.75
C GLN A 233 -3.78 11.94 13.88
N ASP A 234 -3.08 10.82 13.90
CA ASP A 234 -1.66 10.76 14.26
C ASP A 234 -0.79 11.63 13.36
N LEU A 235 -1.10 11.71 12.08
CA LEU A 235 -0.35 12.51 11.10
C LEU A 235 -0.93 13.91 10.86
N GLN A 236 -1.93 14.37 11.63
CA GLN A 236 -2.35 15.77 11.58
C GLN A 236 -1.21 16.68 12.05
N TYR A 237 -0.99 17.77 11.35
CA TYR A 237 0.12 18.71 11.61
C TYR A 237 0.26 19.09 13.09
N LYS A 238 -0.87 19.45 13.75
CA LYS A 238 -0.88 19.85 15.16
C LYS A 238 -0.37 18.75 16.11
N ASN A 239 -0.62 17.49 15.79
CA ASN A 239 -0.23 16.33 16.59
C ASN A 239 1.24 15.97 16.33
N VAL A 240 1.67 16.05 15.07
CA VAL A 240 3.06 15.77 14.69
C VAL A 240 4.05 16.73 15.34
N ILE A 241 3.70 18.01 15.45
CA ILE A 241 4.58 19.03 16.07
C ILE A 241 4.47 19.08 17.59
N ASP A 242 3.54 18.39 18.21
CA ASP A 242 3.39 18.32 19.67
C ASP A 242 4.35 17.25 20.23
N PRO A 243 5.39 17.65 20.99
CA PRO A 243 6.35 16.69 21.54
C PRO A 243 5.76 15.75 22.61
N GLY A 244 4.57 16.08 23.12
CA GLY A 244 3.85 15.26 24.10
C GLY A 244 2.86 14.28 23.49
N TYR A 245 2.65 14.34 22.15
CA TYR A 245 1.68 13.49 21.48
C TYR A 245 2.24 12.07 21.32
N LEU A 246 1.45 11.08 21.70
CA LEU A 246 1.74 9.66 21.47
C LEU A 246 0.85 9.14 20.35
N LEU A 247 1.40 8.37 19.43
CA LEU A 247 0.64 7.72 18.37
C LEU A 247 -0.39 6.76 18.97
N LYS A 248 -1.63 6.81 18.48
CA LYS A 248 -2.74 6.02 19.04
C LYS A 248 -3.71 5.48 17.99
N GLY A 249 -3.61 5.96 16.77
CA GLY A 249 -4.45 5.57 15.66
C GLY A 249 -4.24 4.12 15.23
N HIS A 250 -4.95 3.74 14.19
CA HIS A 250 -4.74 2.46 13.53
C HIS A 250 -3.35 2.45 12.87
N GLY A 251 -2.56 1.41 13.13
CA GLY A 251 -1.15 1.37 12.71
C GLY A 251 -0.98 1.56 11.21
N VAL A 252 -1.77 0.84 10.40
CA VAL A 252 -1.70 0.93 8.92
C VAL A 252 -1.83 2.38 8.47
N HIS A 253 -2.89 3.08 8.93
CA HIS A 253 -3.17 4.46 8.53
C HIS A 253 -2.13 5.45 9.04
N THR A 254 -1.62 5.24 10.24
CA THR A 254 -0.53 6.05 10.79
C THR A 254 0.69 5.99 9.86
N TYR A 255 1.09 4.80 9.43
CA TYR A 255 2.30 4.64 8.62
C TYR A 255 2.12 4.97 7.14
N GLU A 256 0.94 4.76 6.56
CA GLU A 256 0.66 5.19 5.19
C GLU A 256 0.47 6.71 5.05
N HIS A 257 -0.13 7.38 6.05
CA HIS A 257 -0.34 8.83 6.04
C HIS A 257 0.97 9.64 6.11
N ILE A 258 2.09 9.03 6.51
CA ILE A 258 3.41 9.68 6.40
C ILE A 258 3.68 10.13 4.96
N ARG A 259 3.20 9.38 3.97
CA ARG A 259 3.35 9.73 2.55
C ARG A 259 2.65 11.04 2.20
N ALA A 260 1.44 11.25 2.69
CA ALA A 260 0.71 12.50 2.49
C ALA A 260 1.45 13.70 3.13
N LEU A 261 1.98 13.53 4.35
CA LEU A 261 2.84 14.53 5.00
C LEU A 261 4.11 14.79 4.19
N ALA A 262 4.77 13.75 3.65
CA ALA A 262 5.98 13.89 2.86
C ALA A 262 5.73 14.62 1.52
N ILE A 263 4.61 14.34 0.86
CA ILE A 263 4.19 15.07 -0.34
C ILE A 263 3.92 16.55 0.00
N ALA A 264 3.27 16.84 1.12
CA ALA A 264 3.05 18.21 1.58
C ALA A 264 4.39 18.90 1.95
N ALA A 265 5.32 18.19 2.56
CA ALA A 265 6.67 18.67 2.90
C ALA A 265 7.46 19.10 1.67
N SER A 266 7.33 18.40 0.54
CA SER A 266 7.97 18.80 -0.72
C SER A 266 7.48 20.16 -1.25
N GLN A 267 6.35 20.68 -0.75
CA GLN A 267 5.73 21.91 -1.21
C GLN A 267 5.78 23.06 -0.18
N ARG A 268 5.91 22.75 1.11
CA ARG A 268 5.84 23.73 2.20
C ARG A 268 6.88 23.44 3.28
N PRO A 269 7.78 24.40 3.61
CA PRO A 269 8.86 24.21 4.61
C PRO A 269 8.36 23.81 6.00
N GLN A 270 7.18 24.27 6.42
CA GLN A 270 6.62 23.91 7.72
C GLN A 270 6.34 22.41 7.85
N TYR A 271 5.89 21.77 6.76
CA TYR A 271 5.62 20.34 6.74
C TYR A 271 6.92 19.53 6.65
N GLN A 272 7.98 20.08 6.07
CA GLN A 272 9.31 19.46 6.13
C GLN A 272 9.78 19.33 7.59
N THR A 273 9.64 20.42 8.38
CA THR A 273 9.97 20.37 9.81
C THR A 273 9.12 19.35 10.56
N ALA A 274 7.82 19.27 10.25
CA ALA A 274 6.94 18.27 10.84
C ALA A 274 7.36 16.83 10.47
N LEU A 275 7.71 16.59 9.20
CA LEU A 275 8.20 15.30 8.74
C LEU A 275 9.48 14.89 9.46
N ASP A 276 10.45 15.81 9.62
CA ASP A 276 11.70 15.56 10.33
C ASP A 276 11.45 15.18 11.82
N ILE A 277 10.52 15.89 12.47
CA ILE A 277 10.09 15.57 13.85
C ILE A 277 9.51 14.15 13.89
N PHE A 278 8.55 13.85 13.01
CA PHE A 278 7.90 12.53 12.99
C PHE A 278 8.92 11.41 12.76
N LEU A 279 9.79 11.54 11.76
CA LEU A 279 10.82 10.52 11.47
C LEU A 279 11.79 10.32 12.63
N SER A 280 12.11 11.38 13.39
CA SER A 280 12.93 11.26 14.60
C SER A 280 12.25 10.44 15.71
N GLN A 281 10.91 10.47 15.77
CA GLN A 281 10.11 9.77 16.75
C GLN A 281 9.76 8.33 16.30
N LEU A 282 9.70 8.08 15.00
CA LEU A 282 9.27 6.79 14.42
C LEU A 282 10.03 5.60 15.02
N LYS A 283 11.33 5.75 15.32
CA LYS A 283 12.17 4.72 15.95
C LYS A 283 11.63 4.17 17.27
N TYR A 284 10.81 4.95 18.00
CA TYR A 284 10.20 4.50 19.25
C TYR A 284 8.99 3.57 19.02
N TYR A 285 8.54 3.48 17.78
CA TYR A 285 7.41 2.67 17.32
C TYR A 285 7.82 1.48 16.47
N LEU A 286 9.14 1.24 16.32
CA LEU A 286 9.70 0.12 15.55
C LEU A 286 10.22 -0.97 16.50
N THR A 287 9.82 -2.20 16.23
CA THR A 287 10.36 -3.39 16.91
C THR A 287 11.78 -3.71 16.39
N PRO A 288 12.54 -4.60 17.04
CA PRO A 288 13.85 -5.01 16.57
C PRO A 288 13.90 -5.57 15.15
N SER A 289 12.81 -6.17 14.65
CA SER A 289 12.72 -6.61 13.25
C SER A 289 12.46 -5.47 12.26
N GLY A 290 12.32 -4.24 12.74
CA GLY A 290 11.93 -3.07 11.94
C GLY A 290 10.42 -2.93 11.75
N ALA A 291 9.61 -3.86 12.28
CA ALA A 291 8.16 -3.78 12.16
C ALA A 291 7.59 -2.59 12.95
N PRO A 292 6.68 -1.81 12.34
CA PRO A 292 5.98 -0.76 13.03
C PRO A 292 4.87 -1.35 13.90
N ILE A 293 4.78 -0.91 15.15
CA ILE A 293 3.77 -1.43 16.08
C ILE A 293 2.36 -0.97 15.73
N GLY A 294 1.41 -1.79 16.10
CA GLY A 294 -0.01 -1.63 15.86
C GLY A 294 -0.55 -2.95 15.36
N ASP A 295 -0.96 -3.81 16.29
CA ASP A 295 -1.79 -4.98 15.98
C ASP A 295 -3.23 -4.54 15.81
N GLU A 296 -3.47 -3.78 14.76
CA GLU A 296 -4.47 -2.79 14.39
C GLU A 296 -4.17 -1.41 15.02
N TRP A 297 -4.30 -1.22 16.33
CA TRP A 297 -4.22 0.07 17.00
C TRP A 297 -2.93 0.25 17.82
N ILE A 298 -2.31 1.42 17.73
CA ILE A 298 -1.11 1.78 18.49
C ILE A 298 -1.46 2.10 19.93
N THR A 299 -2.57 2.81 20.18
CA THR A 299 -3.15 3.09 21.51
C THR A 299 -2.21 3.74 22.53
N GLY A 300 -1.30 4.63 22.10
CA GLY A 300 -0.34 5.32 22.98
C GLY A 300 0.82 4.46 23.45
N ARG A 301 0.99 3.26 22.89
CA ARG A 301 2.12 2.36 23.21
C ARG A 301 3.37 2.79 22.44
N THR A 302 4.52 2.43 22.96
CA THR A 302 5.80 2.42 22.27
C THR A 302 6.26 0.98 22.05
N ALA A 303 7.22 0.78 21.15
CA ALA A 303 7.68 -0.55 20.79
C ALA A 303 8.34 -1.29 21.98
N ASN A 304 7.91 -2.52 22.18
CA ASN A 304 8.52 -3.47 23.11
C ASN A 304 8.61 -4.84 22.42
N ALA A 305 9.82 -5.34 22.26
CA ALA A 305 10.09 -6.59 21.54
C ALA A 305 9.31 -7.80 22.07
N THR A 306 8.90 -7.77 23.36
CA THR A 306 8.28 -8.91 24.01
C THR A 306 6.79 -9.02 23.73
N TYR A 307 6.08 -7.87 23.65
CA TYR A 307 4.63 -7.91 23.66
C TYR A 307 3.91 -6.88 22.76
N THR A 308 4.60 -5.91 22.17
CA THR A 308 3.90 -5.06 21.20
C THR A 308 3.76 -5.78 19.87
N GLY A 309 2.50 -5.93 19.45
CA GLY A 309 2.16 -6.55 18.18
C GLY A 309 2.20 -5.58 17.02
N TYR A 310 2.31 -6.15 15.83
CA TYR A 310 2.20 -5.47 14.55
C TYR A 310 1.42 -6.35 13.56
N GLU A 311 0.80 -5.73 12.58
CA GLU A 311 0.09 -6.42 11.52
C GLU A 311 0.82 -6.34 10.17
N TYR A 312 0.51 -7.28 9.26
CA TYR A 312 1.19 -7.35 7.98
C TYR A 312 0.96 -6.11 7.11
N CYS A 313 -0.25 -5.54 7.16
CA CYS A 313 -0.55 -4.32 6.41
C CYS A 313 0.35 -3.16 6.83
N SER A 314 0.56 -2.96 8.13
CA SER A 314 1.47 -1.92 8.65
C SER A 314 2.90 -2.11 8.16
N VAL A 315 3.36 -3.35 8.08
CA VAL A 315 4.70 -3.70 7.54
C VAL A 315 4.80 -3.30 6.07
N HIS A 316 3.78 -3.64 5.26
CA HIS A 316 3.74 -3.26 3.86
C HIS A 316 3.69 -1.74 3.65
N GLU A 317 2.81 -1.05 4.39
CA GLU A 317 2.62 0.39 4.22
C GLU A 317 3.84 1.21 4.68
N LEU A 318 4.52 0.78 5.76
CA LEU A 318 5.77 1.44 6.15
C LEU A 318 6.89 1.20 5.12
N PHE A 319 6.98 -0.01 4.56
CA PHE A 319 7.93 -0.28 3.47
C PHE A 319 7.70 0.67 2.28
N SER A 320 6.45 0.79 1.82
CA SER A 320 6.07 1.69 0.73
C SER A 320 6.35 3.16 1.07
N THR A 321 6.17 3.52 2.34
CA THR A 321 6.50 4.86 2.85
C THR A 321 8.00 5.13 2.79
N TYR A 322 8.85 4.21 3.22
CA TYR A 322 10.31 4.37 3.08
C TYR A 322 10.73 4.57 1.63
N VAL A 323 10.17 3.78 0.71
CA VAL A 323 10.43 3.94 -0.73
C VAL A 323 10.08 5.34 -1.23
N MET A 324 8.91 5.86 -0.86
CA MET A 324 8.49 7.21 -1.24
C MET A 324 9.39 8.29 -0.59
N LEU A 325 9.73 8.13 0.67
CA LEU A 325 10.62 9.06 1.38
C LEU A 325 12.01 9.12 0.76
N ILE A 326 12.59 8.00 0.34
CA ILE A 326 13.87 7.96 -0.37
C ILE A 326 13.80 8.81 -1.64
N LYS A 327 12.71 8.68 -2.41
CA LYS A 327 12.51 9.47 -3.64
C LYS A 327 12.34 10.97 -3.36
N LEU A 328 11.55 11.33 -2.36
CA LEU A 328 11.21 12.72 -2.05
C LEU A 328 12.34 13.47 -1.32
N THR A 329 13.06 12.80 -0.42
CA THR A 329 14.02 13.45 0.48
C THR A 329 15.47 13.17 0.10
N THR A 330 15.73 12.28 -0.84
CA THR A 330 17.08 11.78 -1.19
C THR A 330 17.84 11.16 0.00
N ASN A 331 17.14 10.83 1.09
CA ASN A 331 17.72 10.17 2.25
C ASN A 331 17.85 8.66 1.98
N ILE A 332 18.97 8.28 1.38
CA ILE A 332 19.24 6.87 1.05
C ILE A 332 19.46 5.98 2.28
N GLY A 333 19.71 6.54 3.47
CA GLY A 333 19.81 5.77 4.71
C GLY A 333 18.52 5.04 5.07
N LEU A 334 17.35 5.53 4.60
CA LEU A 334 16.09 4.84 4.76
C LEU A 334 15.99 3.52 3.96
N ALA A 335 16.91 3.29 3.01
CA ALA A 335 16.97 2.02 2.29
C ALA A 335 17.40 0.87 3.22
N ASP A 336 18.29 1.13 4.16
CA ASP A 336 18.70 0.14 5.17
C ASP A 336 17.50 -0.24 6.06
N ASP A 337 16.71 0.75 6.49
CA ASP A 337 15.51 0.52 7.30
C ASP A 337 14.45 -0.27 6.52
N ALA A 338 14.24 0.06 5.24
CA ALA A 338 13.30 -0.62 4.36
C ALA A 338 13.73 -2.08 4.11
N GLU A 339 15.01 -2.31 3.83
CA GLU A 339 15.56 -3.65 3.59
C GLU A 339 15.50 -4.49 4.88
N TRP A 340 15.81 -3.88 6.04
CA TRP A 340 15.70 -4.54 7.34
C TRP A 340 14.27 -4.99 7.64
N LEU A 341 13.30 -4.10 7.42
CA LEU A 341 11.86 -4.38 7.56
C LEU A 341 11.43 -5.53 6.64
N PHE A 342 11.85 -5.50 5.37
CA PHE A 342 11.48 -6.49 4.38
C PHE A 342 11.98 -7.90 4.75
N TYR A 343 13.28 -8.02 5.02
CA TYR A 343 13.88 -9.33 5.29
C TYR A 343 13.55 -9.90 6.66
N ASN A 344 13.30 -9.08 7.67
CA ASN A 344 13.04 -9.55 9.02
C ASN A 344 11.55 -9.58 9.36
N ALA A 345 10.86 -8.46 9.29
CA ALA A 345 9.45 -8.40 9.68
C ALA A 345 8.55 -9.07 8.64
N SER A 346 8.64 -8.66 7.36
CA SER A 346 7.76 -9.20 6.32
C SER A 346 7.93 -10.70 6.13
N PHE A 347 9.15 -11.18 5.95
CA PHE A 347 9.40 -12.62 5.82
C PHE A 347 9.14 -13.38 7.12
N GLY A 348 9.37 -12.75 8.26
CA GLY A 348 9.08 -13.33 9.57
C GLY A 348 7.59 -13.60 9.83
N MET A 349 6.68 -12.98 9.08
CA MET A 349 5.24 -13.22 9.15
C MET A 349 4.75 -14.28 8.16
N GLN A 350 5.61 -14.75 7.27
CA GLN A 350 5.27 -15.74 6.24
C GLN A 350 5.64 -17.14 6.71
N HIS A 351 4.75 -18.10 6.46
CA HIS A 351 5.07 -19.49 6.76
C HIS A 351 6.19 -19.99 5.81
N PRO A 352 7.24 -20.68 6.31
CA PRO A 352 8.38 -21.05 5.48
C PRO A 352 8.06 -22.13 4.43
N ILE A 353 7.00 -22.92 4.62
CA ILE A 353 6.66 -24.06 3.76
C ILE A 353 5.23 -23.96 3.22
N LEU A 354 4.27 -23.51 4.04
CA LEU A 354 2.86 -23.43 3.65
C LEU A 354 2.54 -22.08 3.00
N HIS A 355 1.59 -22.06 2.08
CA HIS A 355 1.03 -20.83 1.50
C HIS A 355 0.14 -20.11 2.51
N ALA A 356 0.74 -19.50 3.52
CA ALA A 356 0.05 -18.85 4.61
C ALA A 356 0.89 -17.74 5.25
N ILE A 357 0.21 -16.76 5.84
CA ILE A 357 0.83 -15.68 6.60
C ILE A 357 0.20 -15.55 7.99
N MET A 358 0.89 -14.87 8.90
CA MET A 358 0.28 -14.33 10.11
C MET A 358 -0.35 -12.97 9.80
N TYR A 359 -1.53 -12.71 10.34
CA TYR A 359 -2.12 -11.38 10.31
C TYR A 359 -1.40 -10.45 11.29
N CYS A 360 -1.36 -10.84 12.57
CA CYS A 360 -0.61 -10.16 13.62
C CYS A 360 0.54 -11.02 14.15
N LYS A 361 1.62 -10.35 14.58
CA LYS A 361 2.79 -10.98 15.18
C LYS A 361 3.43 -10.06 16.23
N THR A 362 4.21 -10.64 17.15
CA THR A 362 5.21 -9.94 17.96
C THR A 362 6.59 -10.48 17.59
N ASP A 363 7.66 -9.71 17.80
CA ASP A 363 9.02 -10.20 17.55
C ASP A 363 9.40 -11.40 18.39
N ASN A 364 8.88 -11.46 19.61
CA ASN A 364 9.08 -12.59 20.51
C ASN A 364 8.06 -13.72 20.33
N CYS A 365 7.41 -13.82 19.17
CA CYS A 365 6.49 -14.91 18.85
C CYS A 365 7.25 -16.18 18.52
N TYR A 366 7.21 -17.14 19.43
CA TYR A 366 7.82 -18.45 19.23
C TYR A 366 6.92 -19.42 18.45
N GLU A 367 5.61 -19.34 18.68
CA GLU A 367 4.61 -20.19 18.04
C GLU A 367 3.42 -19.39 17.54
N ALA A 368 2.96 -19.68 16.33
CA ALA A 368 1.72 -19.13 15.76
C ALA A 368 0.52 -20.01 16.17
N ASN A 369 0.16 -19.96 17.45
CA ASN A 369 -0.75 -20.90 18.11
C ASN A 369 -2.10 -20.29 18.55
N GLU A 370 -2.53 -19.20 17.88
CA GLU A 370 -3.76 -18.46 18.18
C GLU A 370 -3.77 -17.80 19.58
N ARG A 371 -2.60 -17.56 20.16
CA ARG A 371 -2.48 -16.86 21.44
C ARG A 371 -1.94 -15.46 21.21
N LYS A 372 -2.80 -14.47 21.43
CA LYS A 372 -2.36 -13.08 21.47
C LYS A 372 -1.64 -12.80 22.79
N HIS A 373 -0.77 -11.80 22.80
CA HIS A 373 -0.24 -11.26 24.04
C HIS A 373 -1.38 -10.62 24.88
N PRO A 374 -1.35 -10.68 26.22
CA PRO A 374 -2.39 -10.07 27.06
C PRO A 374 -2.68 -8.60 26.79
N ASP A 375 -1.66 -7.84 26.37
CA ASP A 375 -1.80 -6.41 26.05
C ASP A 375 -2.31 -6.13 24.64
N SER A 376 -2.50 -7.17 23.80
CA SER A 376 -3.10 -7.01 22.47
C SER A 376 -4.60 -6.83 22.57
N ASN A 377 -5.13 -5.89 21.80
CA ASN A 377 -6.59 -5.67 21.69
C ASN A 377 -7.22 -6.60 20.65
N GLN A 378 -6.39 -7.41 19.94
CA GLN A 378 -6.84 -8.19 18.80
C GLN A 378 -7.33 -9.58 19.18
N PHE A 379 -7.99 -10.24 18.23
CA PHE A 379 -8.48 -11.61 18.37
C PHE A 379 -7.31 -12.60 18.34
N ASN A 380 -7.44 -13.70 19.06
CA ASN A 380 -6.46 -14.78 19.02
C ASN A 380 -6.25 -15.33 17.62
N THR A 381 -7.32 -15.45 16.82
CA THR A 381 -7.31 -15.98 15.44
C THR A 381 -6.38 -15.22 14.51
N ARG A 382 -6.06 -13.96 14.80
CA ARG A 382 -5.10 -13.16 14.03
C ARG A 382 -3.64 -13.53 14.26
N TYR A 383 -3.34 -14.25 15.35
CA TYR A 383 -1.99 -14.69 15.73
C TYR A 383 -1.72 -16.14 15.31
N LYS A 384 -2.21 -16.54 14.12
CA LYS A 384 -1.93 -17.85 13.49
C LYS A 384 -1.60 -17.68 12.03
N TYR A 385 -1.04 -18.72 11.43
CA TYR A 385 -0.92 -18.80 9.98
C TYR A 385 -2.26 -19.15 9.33
N SER A 386 -2.64 -18.37 8.32
CA SER A 386 -3.81 -18.65 7.48
C SER A 386 -3.51 -18.24 6.03
N PRO A 387 -4.07 -18.93 5.04
CA PRO A 387 -3.95 -18.54 3.64
C PRO A 387 -4.87 -17.36 3.29
N THR A 388 -5.93 -17.09 4.07
CA THR A 388 -6.95 -16.09 3.76
C THR A 388 -7.22 -15.13 4.89
N HIS A 389 -7.05 -15.55 6.15
CA HIS A 389 -7.53 -14.83 7.34
C HIS A 389 -9.01 -14.43 7.24
N GLU A 390 -9.83 -15.30 6.62
CA GLU A 390 -11.24 -15.00 6.39
C GLU A 390 -12.04 -14.85 7.68
N GLU A 391 -11.55 -15.40 8.78
CA GLU A 391 -12.07 -15.24 10.14
C GLU A 391 -11.88 -13.83 10.70
N ALA A 392 -11.12 -12.99 10.00
CA ALA A 392 -10.87 -11.58 10.30
C ALA A 392 -11.07 -10.74 9.03
N ALA A 393 -10.70 -9.46 9.02
CA ALA A 393 -10.69 -8.66 7.81
C ALA A 393 -9.67 -9.21 6.81
N VAL A 394 -10.04 -9.40 5.56
CA VAL A 394 -9.15 -9.92 4.52
C VAL A 394 -8.38 -8.75 3.89
N CYS A 395 -7.45 -8.18 4.64
CA CYS A 395 -6.58 -7.09 4.19
C CYS A 395 -5.10 -7.50 4.10
N CYS A 396 -4.59 -8.20 5.12
CA CYS A 396 -3.16 -8.56 5.20
C CYS A 396 -2.73 -9.56 4.12
N VAL A 397 -3.57 -10.53 3.74
CA VAL A 397 -3.26 -11.47 2.65
C VAL A 397 -3.17 -10.74 1.30
N PRO A 398 -4.11 -9.87 0.89
CA PRO A 398 -3.94 -9.00 -0.27
C PRO A 398 -2.66 -8.16 -0.24
N ASN A 399 -2.31 -7.57 0.90
CA ASN A 399 -1.10 -6.77 1.03
C ASN A 399 0.20 -7.61 0.94
N THR A 400 0.14 -8.90 1.27
CA THR A 400 1.28 -9.80 1.01
C THR A 400 1.58 -9.91 -0.48
N ALA A 401 0.56 -9.86 -1.33
CA ALA A 401 0.74 -9.85 -2.78
C ALA A 401 1.53 -8.63 -3.27
N ARG A 402 1.44 -7.50 -2.58
CA ARG A 402 2.07 -6.23 -2.95
C ARG A 402 3.52 -6.09 -2.48
N THR A 403 3.90 -6.76 -1.39
CA THR A 403 5.16 -6.47 -0.67
C THR A 403 6.40 -6.87 -1.46
N ILE A 404 6.46 -8.08 -2.02
CA ILE A 404 7.64 -8.51 -2.80
C ILE A 404 7.74 -7.74 -4.12
N PRO A 405 6.67 -7.54 -4.90
CA PRO A 405 6.72 -6.65 -6.06
C PRO A 405 7.24 -5.26 -5.72
N ALA A 406 6.73 -4.65 -4.65
CA ALA A 406 7.19 -3.32 -4.22
C ALA A 406 8.69 -3.29 -3.88
N PHE A 407 9.24 -4.36 -3.29
CA PHE A 407 10.67 -4.48 -3.07
C PHE A 407 11.43 -4.54 -4.39
N VAL A 408 11.03 -5.44 -5.30
CA VAL A 408 11.71 -5.66 -6.59
C VAL A 408 11.69 -4.40 -7.46
N GLU A 409 10.55 -3.74 -7.59
CA GLU A 409 10.39 -2.53 -8.39
C GLU A 409 11.29 -1.38 -7.96
N ASN A 410 11.70 -1.38 -6.70
CA ASN A 410 12.47 -0.30 -6.10
C ASN A 410 13.92 -0.70 -5.75
N MET A 411 14.42 -1.83 -6.26
CA MET A 411 15.83 -2.23 -6.05
C MET A 411 16.82 -1.24 -6.67
N PHE A 412 16.41 -0.49 -7.69
CA PHE A 412 17.23 0.54 -8.32
C PHE A 412 16.48 1.86 -8.44
N GLN A 413 17.21 2.96 -8.34
CA GLN A 413 16.74 4.32 -8.58
C GLN A 413 17.68 5.05 -9.53
N GLU A 414 17.11 5.80 -10.49
CA GLU A 414 17.89 6.75 -11.31
C GLU A 414 18.30 7.97 -10.49
N ASN A 415 19.49 8.47 -10.77
CA ASN A 415 19.97 9.76 -10.29
C ASN A 415 20.70 10.53 -11.41
N ASN A 416 21.08 11.76 -11.15
CA ASN A 416 21.70 12.63 -12.15
C ASN A 416 23.03 12.10 -12.70
N ASN A 417 23.68 11.14 -12.03
CA ASN A 417 24.97 10.59 -12.38
C ASN A 417 24.91 9.13 -12.86
N GLY A 418 23.75 8.51 -12.81
CA GLY A 418 23.58 7.09 -13.15
C GLY A 418 22.45 6.43 -12.36
N PHE A 419 22.79 5.40 -11.57
CA PHE A 419 21.83 4.61 -10.82
C PHE A 419 22.27 4.44 -9.37
N THR A 420 21.31 4.19 -8.48
CA THR A 420 21.58 3.77 -7.10
C THR A 420 20.92 2.42 -6.89
N ALA A 421 21.71 1.41 -6.48
CA ALA A 421 21.17 0.16 -5.96
C ALA A 421 20.67 0.42 -4.53
N LEU A 422 19.35 0.43 -4.33
CA LEU A 422 18.74 0.66 -3.02
C LEU A 422 18.63 -0.61 -2.20
N PHE A 423 18.33 -1.73 -2.85
CA PHE A 423 18.12 -3.02 -2.20
C PHE A 423 18.96 -4.11 -2.87
N TYR A 424 19.33 -5.10 -2.08
CA TYR A 424 20.09 -6.26 -2.56
C TYR A 424 19.21 -7.52 -2.63
N GLY A 425 19.31 -8.20 -3.76
CA GLY A 425 18.65 -9.46 -4.08
C GLY A 425 18.95 -9.86 -5.52
N PRO A 426 18.79 -11.13 -5.90
CA PRO A 426 19.10 -11.56 -7.25
C PRO A 426 18.12 -10.97 -8.27
N CYS A 427 18.64 -10.15 -9.19
CA CYS A 427 17.84 -9.48 -10.22
C CYS A 427 18.65 -9.06 -11.44
N GLU A 428 17.95 -8.75 -12.51
CA GLU A 428 18.45 -8.05 -13.70
C GLU A 428 17.75 -6.70 -13.81
N PHE A 429 18.51 -5.63 -13.93
CA PHE A 429 18.01 -4.27 -14.15
C PHE A 429 18.43 -3.78 -15.54
N TYR A 430 17.52 -3.16 -16.26
CA TYR A 430 17.70 -2.61 -17.60
C TYR A 430 17.43 -1.11 -17.56
N GLY A 431 18.51 -0.31 -17.55
CA GLY A 431 18.43 1.14 -17.50
C GLY A 431 18.99 1.79 -18.77
N THR A 432 18.75 3.09 -18.91
CA THR A 432 19.38 3.90 -19.96
C THR A 432 20.02 5.13 -19.32
N PHE A 433 21.29 5.38 -19.61
CA PHE A 433 21.99 6.57 -19.16
C PHE A 433 22.75 7.20 -20.33
N ASN A 434 22.54 8.52 -20.56
CA ASN A 434 23.11 9.24 -21.70
C ASN A 434 22.86 8.56 -23.06
N ASN A 435 21.63 8.02 -23.26
CA ASN A 435 21.20 7.27 -24.46
C ASN A 435 21.96 5.94 -24.67
N VAL A 436 22.66 5.43 -23.68
CA VAL A 436 23.28 4.10 -23.71
C VAL A 436 22.50 3.15 -22.82
N ALA A 437 22.04 2.04 -23.39
CA ALA A 437 21.40 0.99 -22.62
C ALA A 437 22.45 0.27 -21.75
N ILE A 438 22.06 -0.02 -20.52
CA ILE A 438 22.90 -0.63 -19.50
C ILE A 438 22.12 -1.73 -18.83
N LYS A 439 22.67 -2.94 -18.85
CA LYS A 439 22.18 -4.03 -18.03
C LYS A 439 23.03 -4.15 -16.76
N ILE A 440 22.39 -4.23 -15.59
CA ILE A 440 23.03 -4.51 -14.32
C ILE A 440 22.44 -5.78 -13.75
N THR A 441 23.26 -6.79 -13.50
CA THR A 441 22.81 -8.04 -12.88
C THR A 441 23.37 -8.13 -11.46
N GLN A 442 22.50 -8.23 -10.45
CA GLN A 442 22.90 -8.58 -9.09
C GLN A 442 22.92 -10.11 -8.95
N LEU A 443 24.12 -10.66 -8.80
CA LEU A 443 24.35 -12.09 -8.54
C LEU A 443 24.61 -12.26 -7.04
N THR A 444 23.64 -12.80 -6.31
CA THR A 444 23.73 -12.91 -4.86
C THR A 444 22.74 -13.92 -4.31
N GLU A 445 23.08 -14.52 -3.18
CA GLU A 445 22.17 -15.25 -2.30
C GLU A 445 21.79 -14.42 -1.04
N TYR A 446 22.02 -13.11 -1.09
CA TYR A 446 21.66 -12.21 0.01
C TYR A 446 20.15 -12.35 0.34
N PRO A 447 19.76 -12.40 1.63
CA PRO A 447 20.55 -12.19 2.84
C PRO A 447 21.22 -13.46 3.41
N HIS A 448 21.14 -14.61 2.74
CA HIS A 448 21.76 -15.86 3.21
C HIS A 448 23.29 -15.86 3.07
N ASP A 449 23.81 -15.17 2.05
CA ASP A 449 25.22 -14.83 1.87
C ASP A 449 25.34 -13.30 1.71
N LEU A 450 26.32 -12.72 2.40
CA LEU A 450 26.55 -11.27 2.38
C LEU A 450 27.28 -10.78 1.12
N SER A 451 27.65 -11.67 0.21
CA SER A 451 28.35 -11.34 -1.03
C SER A 451 27.34 -10.91 -2.10
N VAL A 452 27.53 -9.71 -2.64
CA VAL A 452 26.78 -9.20 -3.80
C VAL A 452 27.75 -8.88 -4.93
N LYS A 453 27.57 -9.53 -6.07
CA LYS A 453 28.35 -9.26 -7.28
C LYS A 453 27.48 -8.56 -8.31
N CYS A 454 27.83 -7.32 -8.66
CA CYS A 454 27.19 -6.59 -9.74
C CYS A 454 27.97 -6.81 -11.05
N LEU A 455 27.30 -7.39 -12.05
CA LEU A 455 27.80 -7.44 -13.43
C LEU A 455 27.17 -6.27 -14.21
N ILE A 456 27.99 -5.44 -14.82
CA ILE A 456 27.55 -4.22 -15.53
C ILE A 456 27.91 -4.37 -17.00
N GLU A 457 26.89 -4.31 -17.86
CA GLU A 457 27.00 -4.57 -19.30
C GLU A 457 26.37 -3.39 -20.08
N PRO A 458 27.15 -2.31 -20.38
CA PRO A 458 26.68 -1.23 -21.24
C PRO A 458 26.80 -1.62 -22.73
N GLU A 459 25.86 -1.20 -23.56
CA GLU A 459 25.91 -1.44 -25.02
C GLU A 459 27.08 -0.71 -25.71
N SER A 460 27.53 0.38 -25.14
CA SER A 460 28.69 1.16 -25.64
C SER A 460 29.41 1.84 -24.49
N SER A 461 30.58 2.45 -24.76
CA SER A 461 31.37 3.15 -23.74
C SER A 461 30.58 4.32 -23.15
N VAL A 462 30.34 4.28 -21.85
CA VAL A 462 29.66 5.31 -21.06
C VAL A 462 30.25 5.41 -19.68
N ARG A 463 30.28 6.61 -19.12
CA ARG A 463 30.69 6.84 -17.73
C ARG A 463 29.46 7.19 -16.90
N PHE A 464 29.23 6.44 -15.85
CA PHE A 464 28.15 6.68 -14.88
C PHE A 464 28.58 6.23 -13.47
N ALA A 465 27.77 6.56 -12.46
CA ALA A 465 27.93 6.08 -11.09
C ALA A 465 26.92 4.97 -10.80
N LEU A 466 27.35 3.97 -10.02
CA LEU A 466 26.51 2.97 -9.38
C LEU A 466 26.82 2.99 -7.89
#